data_6a61cbfcb45715db19fdd1d6430fff85
#
_entry.id   6a61cbfcb45715db19fdd1d6430fff85
#
_cell.length_a   1.000
_cell.length_b   1.000
_cell.length_c   1.000
_cell.angle_alpha   90.00
_cell.angle_beta   90.00
_cell.angle_gamma   90.00
#
_symmetry.space_group_name_H-M   'P 1'
#
loop_
_entity.id
_entity.type
_entity.pdbx_description
1 polymer ?
#
loop_
_entity_poly.entity_id
_entity_poly.type
_entity_poly.pdbx_seq_one_letter_code
_entity_poly.pdbx_strand_id
1 'polypeptide(L)'
;SYRWLFLSLVFVAAGIAASYNHVASILKAANMRQLYTEVNNKYVNSPKMVIDHYDISLDQHPQTISSEVEMRAVALERAAVFTFCLNPGLKVNEVTEDDKVLSFSRDHQILLIDFGREIESGDSVRVKLKYAGAIDEGFCYLDIPAEILQEEYASEMFKIDKRYSFQEENYVLFTPETYWYPRPGTSYSSDNPDWQQAYFSHFRLKVKTINDLKALSQGTMRWPIVKR
;
A
#
# COMPACT_ATOMS: atom_id res chain seq x y z
N SER A 1 30.45 -1.23 46.53
CA SER A 1 29.12 -1.12 47.12
C SER A 1 28.12 -1.84 46.20
N TYR A 2 27.31 -2.71 46.75
CA TYR A 2 26.34 -3.55 46.05
C TYR A 2 25.34 -2.76 45.16
N ARG A 3 25.14 -1.48 45.48
CA ARG A 3 24.25 -0.59 44.70
C ARG A 3 24.76 -0.36 43.27
N TRP A 4 26.07 -0.19 43.07
CA TRP A 4 26.65 -0.01 41.73
C TRP A 4 26.64 -1.30 40.92
N LEU A 5 26.83 -2.43 41.58
CA LEU A 5 26.76 -3.76 40.97
C LEU A 5 25.32 -4.07 40.49
N PHE A 6 24.33 -3.71 41.28
CA PHE A 6 22.93 -3.85 40.94
C PHE A 6 22.57 -2.95 39.74
N LEU A 7 22.99 -1.68 39.74
CA LEU A 7 22.76 -0.75 38.63
C LEU A 7 23.41 -1.24 37.33
N SER A 8 24.65 -1.75 37.40
CA SER A 8 25.31 -2.28 36.20
C SER A 8 24.59 -3.52 35.65
N LEU A 9 24.08 -4.40 36.49
CA LEU A 9 23.27 -5.55 36.07
C LEU A 9 21.96 -5.12 35.40
N VAL A 10 21.29 -4.10 35.91
CA VAL A 10 20.08 -3.54 35.31
C VAL A 10 20.36 -2.96 33.91
N PHE A 11 21.47 -2.21 33.77
CA PHE A 11 21.86 -1.67 32.46
C PHE A 11 22.23 -2.75 31.46
N VAL A 12 22.93 -3.80 31.89
CA VAL A 12 23.26 -4.94 31.01
C VAL A 12 21.98 -5.68 30.59
N ALA A 13 21.07 -5.93 31.52
CA ALA A 13 19.80 -6.59 31.20
C ALA A 13 18.95 -5.75 30.24
N ALA A 14 18.88 -4.42 30.43
CA ALA A 14 18.18 -3.51 29.54
C ALA A 14 18.82 -3.48 28.14
N GLY A 15 20.15 -3.48 28.07
CA GLY A 15 20.89 -3.56 26.79
C GLY A 15 20.61 -4.85 26.03
N ILE A 16 20.62 -6.00 26.72
CA ILE A 16 20.28 -7.30 26.13
C ILE A 16 18.84 -7.31 25.64
N ALA A 17 17.88 -6.80 26.42
CA ALA A 17 16.48 -6.74 26.03
C ALA A 17 16.27 -5.83 24.80
N ALA A 18 16.93 -4.67 24.77
CA ALA A 18 16.87 -3.76 23.63
C ALA A 18 17.44 -4.40 22.35
N SER A 19 18.60 -5.06 22.47
CA SER A 19 19.24 -5.78 21.35
C SER A 19 18.36 -6.92 20.85
N TYR A 20 17.76 -7.70 21.74
CA TYR A 20 16.83 -8.78 21.38
C TYR A 20 15.60 -8.24 20.62
N ASN A 21 14.97 -7.18 21.14
CA ASN A 21 13.83 -6.57 20.49
C ASN A 21 14.18 -6.01 19.10
N HIS A 22 15.37 -5.43 18.96
CA HIS A 22 15.85 -4.91 17.68
C HIS A 22 16.04 -6.05 16.66
N VAL A 23 16.76 -7.11 17.03
CA VAL A 23 16.95 -8.29 16.16
C VAL A 23 15.60 -8.95 15.82
N ALA A 24 14.72 -9.10 16.80
CA ALA A 24 13.40 -9.68 16.57
C ALA A 24 12.56 -8.83 15.57
N SER A 25 12.65 -7.50 15.64
CA SER A 25 11.96 -6.61 14.70
C SER A 25 12.49 -6.74 13.27
N ILE A 26 13.81 -6.84 13.09
CA ILE A 26 14.43 -7.05 11.77
C ILE A 26 14.01 -8.40 11.17
N LEU A 27 14.08 -9.47 11.95
CA LEU A 27 13.67 -10.81 11.51
C LEU A 27 12.18 -10.84 11.14
N LYS A 28 11.33 -10.18 11.93
CA LYS A 28 9.90 -10.05 11.62
C LYS A 28 9.68 -9.32 10.30
N ALA A 29 10.37 -8.21 10.08
CA ALA A 29 10.27 -7.44 8.84
C ALA A 29 10.73 -8.28 7.62
N ALA A 30 11.84 -8.99 7.73
CA ALA A 30 12.35 -9.88 6.67
C ALA A 30 11.36 -11.01 6.36
N ASN A 31 10.81 -11.66 7.38
CA ASN A 31 9.80 -12.72 7.22
C ASN A 31 8.52 -12.20 6.57
N MET A 32 8.08 -10.97 6.91
CA MET A 32 6.91 -10.36 6.28
C MET A 32 7.16 -10.05 4.81
N ARG A 33 8.34 -9.54 4.43
CA ARG A 33 8.69 -9.31 3.02
C ARG A 33 8.70 -10.60 2.21
N GLN A 34 9.29 -11.67 2.76
CA GLN A 34 9.26 -12.99 2.13
C GLN A 34 7.81 -13.46 1.92
N LEU A 35 6.97 -13.34 2.94
CA LEU A 35 5.55 -13.70 2.85
C LEU A 35 4.82 -12.90 1.77
N TYR A 36 5.03 -11.59 1.67
CA TYR A 36 4.43 -10.77 0.61
C TYR A 36 4.89 -11.21 -0.78
N THR A 37 6.15 -11.60 -0.93
CA THR A 37 6.69 -12.13 -2.19
C THR A 37 6.04 -13.48 -2.55
N GLU A 38 5.89 -14.38 -1.59
CA GLU A 38 5.22 -15.67 -1.77
C GLU A 38 3.74 -15.48 -2.18
N VAL A 39 3.05 -14.55 -1.53
CA VAL A 39 1.66 -14.20 -1.86
C VAL A 39 1.58 -13.60 -3.28
N ASN A 40 2.52 -12.73 -3.66
CA ASN A 40 2.59 -12.22 -5.02
C ASN A 40 2.70 -13.34 -6.05
N ASN A 41 3.64 -14.25 -5.85
CA ASN A 41 3.89 -15.37 -6.76
C ASN A 41 2.69 -16.33 -6.87
N LYS A 42 1.95 -16.51 -5.78
CA LYS A 42 0.70 -17.29 -5.76
C LYS A 42 -0.36 -16.75 -6.71
N TYR A 43 -0.45 -15.42 -6.85
CA TYR A 43 -1.52 -14.75 -7.60
C TYR A 43 -1.07 -14.11 -8.91
N VAL A 44 0.19 -14.26 -9.32
CA VAL A 44 0.73 -13.62 -10.52
C VAL A 44 -0.06 -13.94 -11.80
N ASN A 45 -0.59 -15.16 -11.89
CA ASN A 45 -1.38 -15.64 -13.05
C ASN A 45 -2.89 -15.56 -12.81
N SER A 46 -3.35 -14.92 -11.75
CA SER A 46 -4.78 -14.77 -11.49
C SER A 46 -5.42 -13.75 -12.45
N PRO A 47 -6.74 -13.85 -12.71
CA PRO A 47 -7.45 -12.95 -13.60
C PRO A 47 -7.28 -11.49 -13.21
N LYS A 48 -7.07 -10.63 -14.21
CA LYS A 48 -6.74 -9.21 -14.07
C LYS A 48 -7.70 -8.34 -14.86
N MET A 49 -7.82 -7.10 -14.38
CA MET A 49 -8.51 -6.02 -15.08
C MET A 49 -7.53 -4.90 -15.39
N VAL A 50 -7.87 -4.04 -16.34
CA VAL A 50 -7.25 -2.74 -16.52
C VAL A 50 -8.15 -1.69 -15.92
N ILE A 51 -7.61 -0.74 -15.17
CA ILE A 51 -8.39 0.37 -14.63
C ILE A 51 -8.08 1.60 -15.46
N ASP A 52 -9.10 2.12 -16.14
CA ASP A 52 -8.98 3.28 -17.01
C ASP A 52 -9.45 4.59 -16.36
N HIS A 53 -10.17 4.49 -15.23
CA HIS A 53 -10.65 5.65 -14.48
C HIS A 53 -10.63 5.42 -12.98
N TYR A 54 -10.12 6.42 -12.24
CA TYR A 54 -10.19 6.51 -10.79
C TYR A 54 -10.85 7.82 -10.35
N ASP A 55 -11.80 7.74 -9.44
CA ASP A 55 -12.27 8.87 -8.61
C ASP A 55 -11.95 8.52 -7.16
N ILE A 56 -10.98 9.21 -6.58
CA ILE A 56 -10.45 8.93 -5.25
C ILE A 56 -10.77 10.08 -4.32
N SER A 57 -11.46 9.77 -3.22
CA SER A 57 -11.62 10.66 -2.08
C SER A 57 -10.78 10.16 -0.92
N LEU A 58 -9.79 10.94 -0.51
CA LEU A 58 -8.81 10.59 0.52
C LEU A 58 -8.93 11.57 1.69
N ASP A 59 -9.17 11.04 2.88
CA ASP A 59 -9.07 11.76 4.16
C ASP A 59 -7.76 11.36 4.85
N GLN A 60 -6.86 12.33 5.00
CA GLN A 60 -5.59 12.12 5.68
C GLN A 60 -5.75 12.38 7.17
N HIS A 61 -5.22 11.48 7.99
CA HIS A 61 -5.14 11.53 9.44
C HIS A 61 -3.67 11.50 9.89
N PRO A 62 -3.32 11.75 11.16
CA PRO A 62 -1.92 11.85 11.58
C PRO A 62 -1.04 10.65 11.21
N GLN A 63 -1.55 9.43 11.30
CA GLN A 63 -0.79 8.19 11.02
C GLN A 63 -1.57 7.19 10.16
N THR A 64 -2.76 7.57 9.71
CA THR A 64 -3.63 6.71 8.93
C THR A 64 -4.27 7.48 7.80
N ILE A 65 -4.85 6.75 6.86
CA ILE A 65 -5.73 7.31 5.84
C ILE A 65 -7.07 6.59 5.89
N SER A 66 -8.12 7.27 5.43
CA SER A 66 -9.35 6.64 5.00
C SER A 66 -9.66 7.08 3.58
N SER A 67 -10.13 6.18 2.76
CA SER A 67 -10.38 6.47 1.36
C SER A 67 -11.62 5.78 0.85
N GLU A 68 -12.32 6.47 -0.04
CA GLU A 68 -13.33 5.93 -0.92
C GLU A 68 -12.82 6.06 -2.35
N VAL A 69 -12.74 4.95 -3.06
CA VAL A 69 -12.25 4.89 -4.43
C VAL A 69 -13.33 4.28 -5.31
N GLU A 70 -13.78 5.02 -6.32
CA GLU A 70 -14.55 4.50 -7.42
C GLU A 70 -13.62 4.29 -8.62
N MET A 71 -13.64 3.10 -9.21
CA MET A 71 -12.83 2.77 -10.36
C MET A 71 -13.68 2.12 -11.45
N ARG A 72 -13.40 2.48 -12.72
CA ARG A 72 -13.88 1.74 -13.87
C ARG A 72 -12.80 0.78 -14.31
N ALA A 73 -13.13 -0.50 -14.30
CA ALA A 73 -12.21 -1.58 -14.61
C ALA A 73 -12.73 -2.37 -15.82
N VAL A 74 -11.84 -2.76 -16.73
CA VAL A 74 -12.11 -3.54 -17.92
C VAL A 74 -11.46 -4.90 -17.78
N ALA A 75 -12.20 -5.97 -17.94
CA ALA A 75 -11.69 -7.33 -17.83
C ALA A 75 -10.75 -7.66 -19.01
N LEU A 76 -9.58 -8.21 -18.71
CA LEU A 76 -8.65 -8.69 -19.74
C LEU A 76 -8.98 -10.12 -20.19
N GLU A 77 -9.64 -10.88 -19.35
CA GLU A 77 -10.03 -12.26 -19.56
C GLU A 77 -11.38 -12.54 -18.89
N ARG A 78 -12.04 -13.63 -19.28
CA ARG A 78 -13.29 -14.04 -18.68
C ARG A 78 -13.04 -14.65 -17.29
N ALA A 79 -13.67 -14.09 -16.26
CA ALA A 79 -13.64 -14.61 -14.90
C ALA A 79 -14.77 -14.04 -14.04
N ALA A 80 -15.03 -14.68 -12.89
CA ALA A 80 -15.93 -14.15 -11.87
C ALA A 80 -15.18 -13.46 -10.73
N VAL A 81 -13.92 -13.84 -10.50
CA VAL A 81 -13.07 -13.30 -9.42
C VAL A 81 -11.86 -12.63 -10.04
N PHE A 82 -11.62 -11.38 -9.66
CA PHE A 82 -10.48 -10.62 -10.15
C PHE A 82 -9.57 -10.16 -9.01
N THR A 83 -8.29 -10.04 -9.35
CA THR A 83 -7.21 -9.75 -8.42
C THR A 83 -6.81 -8.30 -8.46
N PHE A 84 -6.70 -7.69 -7.28
CA PHE A 84 -6.19 -6.33 -7.08
C PHE A 84 -5.12 -6.34 -5.99
N CYS A 85 -4.25 -5.37 -6.03
CA CYS A 85 -3.25 -5.13 -5.01
C CYS A 85 -3.54 -3.82 -4.28
N LEU A 86 -3.51 -3.88 -2.95
CA LEU A 86 -3.66 -2.73 -2.07
C LEU A 86 -2.72 -2.93 -0.87
N ASN A 87 -2.12 -1.86 -0.37
CA ASN A 87 -1.21 -1.94 0.77
C ASN A 87 -1.78 -2.81 1.90
N PRO A 88 -1.00 -3.76 2.46
CA PRO A 88 -1.49 -4.69 3.46
C PRO A 88 -1.91 -4.03 4.79
N GLY A 89 -1.38 -2.84 5.09
CA GLY A 89 -1.79 -2.04 6.25
C GLY A 89 -3.16 -1.35 6.11
N LEU A 90 -3.75 -1.38 4.90
CA LEU A 90 -5.07 -0.81 4.62
C LEU A 90 -6.16 -1.89 4.68
N LYS A 91 -7.06 -1.76 5.63
CA LYS A 91 -8.21 -2.67 5.78
C LYS A 91 -9.35 -2.25 4.87
N VAL A 92 -9.79 -3.15 4.00
CA VAL A 92 -10.99 -2.96 3.17
C VAL A 92 -12.23 -3.17 4.05
N ASN A 93 -13.13 -2.21 4.04
CA ASN A 93 -14.36 -2.23 4.82
C ASN A 93 -15.56 -2.62 3.95
N GLU A 94 -15.57 -2.20 2.69
CA GLU A 94 -16.70 -2.41 1.78
C GLU A 94 -16.21 -2.43 0.34
N VAL A 95 -16.82 -3.29 -0.46
CA VAL A 95 -16.69 -3.32 -1.92
C VAL A 95 -18.08 -3.37 -2.51
N THR A 96 -18.40 -2.48 -3.46
CA THR A 96 -19.70 -2.46 -4.14
C THR A 96 -19.54 -2.32 -5.65
N GLU A 97 -20.50 -2.83 -6.39
CA GLU A 97 -20.72 -2.58 -7.82
C GLU A 97 -22.13 -2.03 -7.97
N ASP A 98 -22.30 -0.82 -8.51
CA ASP A 98 -23.60 -0.15 -8.68
C ASP A 98 -24.47 -0.24 -7.40
N ASP A 99 -23.88 0.09 -6.25
CA ASP A 99 -24.45 0.03 -4.91
C ASP A 99 -24.78 -1.39 -4.37
N LYS A 100 -24.53 -2.44 -5.14
CA LYS A 100 -24.64 -3.82 -4.68
C LYS A 100 -23.34 -4.26 -3.99
N VAL A 101 -23.44 -4.73 -2.75
CA VAL A 101 -22.29 -5.25 -2.01
C VAL A 101 -21.76 -6.52 -2.70
N LEU A 102 -20.44 -6.52 -2.96
CA LEU A 102 -19.72 -7.67 -3.50
C LEU A 102 -18.99 -8.43 -2.39
N SER A 103 -18.85 -9.73 -2.60
CA SER A 103 -17.97 -10.56 -1.77
C SER A 103 -16.51 -10.26 -2.12
N PHE A 104 -15.66 -10.21 -1.10
CA PHE A 104 -14.23 -10.08 -1.30
C PHE A 104 -13.47 -10.83 -0.23
N SER A 105 -12.23 -11.18 -0.55
CA SER A 105 -11.29 -11.76 0.41
C SER A 105 -9.92 -11.06 0.31
N ARG A 106 -9.17 -11.11 1.40
CA ARG A 106 -7.81 -10.55 1.48
C ARG A 106 -6.82 -11.64 1.80
N ASP A 107 -5.74 -11.67 1.03
CA ASP A 107 -4.53 -12.44 1.32
C ASP A 107 -3.38 -11.43 1.34
N HIS A 108 -3.12 -10.83 2.52
CA HIS A 108 -2.18 -9.74 2.72
C HIS A 108 -2.43 -8.54 1.78
N GLN A 109 -1.53 -8.25 0.84
CA GLN A 109 -1.69 -7.17 -0.16
C GLN A 109 -2.70 -7.51 -1.25
N ILE A 110 -3.03 -8.76 -1.44
CA ILE A 110 -3.95 -9.20 -2.50
C ILE A 110 -5.39 -9.05 -2.04
N LEU A 111 -6.19 -8.40 -2.86
CA LEU A 111 -7.63 -8.27 -2.73
C LEU A 111 -8.28 -9.01 -3.88
N LEU A 112 -9.04 -10.06 -3.56
CA LEU A 112 -9.84 -10.81 -4.51
C LEU A 112 -11.27 -10.31 -4.43
N ILE A 113 -11.83 -9.81 -5.53
CA ILE A 113 -13.22 -9.34 -5.62
C ILE A 113 -14.00 -10.34 -6.45
N ASP A 114 -15.05 -10.90 -5.85
CA ASP A 114 -15.97 -11.82 -6.50
C ASP A 114 -17.23 -11.06 -6.94
N PHE A 115 -17.46 -11.00 -8.24
CA PHE A 115 -18.60 -10.33 -8.84
C PHE A 115 -19.90 -11.17 -8.77
N GLY A 116 -19.81 -12.43 -8.35
CA GLY A 116 -20.94 -13.35 -8.29
C GLY A 116 -21.51 -13.72 -9.67
N ARG A 117 -20.81 -13.31 -10.75
CA ARG A 117 -21.11 -13.65 -12.14
C ARG A 117 -19.82 -13.59 -12.96
N GLU A 118 -19.79 -14.26 -14.10
CA GLU A 118 -18.70 -14.10 -15.05
C GLU A 118 -18.77 -12.74 -15.74
N ILE A 119 -17.62 -12.11 -15.84
CA ILE A 119 -17.37 -10.88 -16.61
C ILE A 119 -16.59 -11.31 -17.85
N GLU A 120 -17.09 -11.00 -19.02
CA GLU A 120 -16.44 -11.35 -20.27
C GLU A 120 -15.24 -10.43 -20.54
N SER A 121 -14.26 -10.94 -21.29
CA SER A 121 -13.11 -10.13 -21.73
C SER A 121 -13.60 -8.91 -22.53
N GLY A 122 -13.11 -7.74 -22.17
CA GLY A 122 -13.49 -6.45 -22.74
C GLY A 122 -14.69 -5.78 -22.06
N ASP A 123 -15.44 -6.48 -21.21
CA ASP A 123 -16.51 -5.86 -20.44
C ASP A 123 -15.97 -4.94 -19.36
N SER A 124 -16.67 -3.85 -19.10
CA SER A 124 -16.31 -2.89 -18.06
C SER A 124 -17.28 -2.93 -16.88
N VAL A 125 -16.73 -2.79 -15.69
CA VAL A 125 -17.48 -2.71 -14.42
C VAL A 125 -17.08 -1.46 -13.65
N ARG A 126 -17.98 -0.96 -12.81
CA ARG A 126 -17.70 0.11 -11.84
C ARG A 126 -17.68 -0.46 -10.45
N VAL A 127 -16.54 -0.34 -9.80
CA VAL A 127 -16.32 -0.87 -8.45
C VAL A 127 -15.97 0.27 -7.52
N LYS A 128 -16.64 0.32 -6.39
CA LYS A 128 -16.35 1.25 -5.31
C LYS A 128 -15.79 0.50 -4.12
N LEU A 129 -14.68 1.00 -3.58
CA LEU A 129 -14.04 0.46 -2.39
C LEU A 129 -13.97 1.52 -1.30
N LYS A 130 -14.22 1.10 -0.06
CA LYS A 130 -13.93 1.89 1.15
C LYS A 130 -12.90 1.14 1.98
N TYR A 131 -11.84 1.83 2.34
CA TYR A 131 -10.77 1.26 3.15
C TYR A 131 -10.12 2.32 4.03
N ALA A 132 -9.44 1.86 5.09
CA ALA A 132 -8.71 2.73 6.01
C ALA A 132 -7.57 1.97 6.67
N GLY A 133 -6.56 2.70 7.16
CA GLY A 133 -5.44 2.13 7.90
C GLY A 133 -4.17 2.95 7.79
N ALA A 134 -3.08 2.38 8.28
CA ALA A 134 -1.73 2.91 8.12
C ALA A 134 -1.03 2.22 6.94
N ILE A 135 -0.19 2.96 6.24
CA ILE A 135 0.65 2.37 5.18
C ILE A 135 1.73 1.49 5.81
N ASP A 136 1.80 0.25 5.35
CA ASP A 136 2.93 -0.63 5.64
C ASP A 136 4.04 -0.36 4.62
N GLU A 137 5.09 0.34 5.04
CA GLU A 137 6.25 0.64 4.19
C GLU A 137 7.09 -0.59 3.87
N GLY A 138 7.02 -1.63 4.71
CA GLY A 138 7.74 -2.90 4.49
C GLY A 138 7.28 -3.66 3.23
N PHE A 139 6.11 -3.31 2.73
CA PHE A 139 5.55 -3.89 1.51
C PHE A 139 6.17 -3.32 0.22
N CYS A 140 6.82 -2.16 0.25
CA CYS A 140 7.37 -1.52 -0.95
C CYS A 140 8.58 -2.27 -1.51
N TYR A 141 8.68 -2.36 -2.85
CA TYR A 141 9.82 -2.93 -3.58
C TYR A 141 10.21 -4.34 -3.12
N LEU A 142 9.26 -5.27 -3.17
CA LEU A 142 9.44 -6.65 -2.70
C LEU A 142 10.51 -7.44 -3.46
N ASP A 143 10.78 -7.07 -4.71
CA ASP A 143 11.78 -7.67 -5.59
C ASP A 143 13.23 -7.25 -5.24
N ILE A 144 13.40 -6.20 -4.43
CA ILE A 144 14.72 -5.79 -3.97
C ILE A 144 15.09 -6.59 -2.72
N PRO A 145 16.22 -7.34 -2.72
CA PRO A 145 16.70 -8.05 -1.55
C PRO A 145 16.84 -7.13 -0.33
N ALA A 146 16.50 -7.65 0.86
CA ALA A 146 16.54 -6.88 2.09
C ALA A 146 17.95 -6.32 2.39
N GLU A 147 18.98 -7.06 1.99
CA GLU A 147 20.39 -6.69 2.13
C GLU A 147 20.70 -5.41 1.34
N ILE A 148 20.19 -5.31 0.10
CA ILE A 148 20.38 -4.12 -0.76
C ILE A 148 19.63 -2.90 -0.21
N LEU A 149 18.44 -3.12 0.38
CA LEU A 149 17.69 -2.03 1.02
C LEU A 149 18.39 -1.47 2.26
N GLN A 150 19.22 -2.29 2.91
CA GLN A 150 19.99 -1.94 4.12
C GLN A 150 21.42 -1.46 3.80
N GLU A 151 21.86 -1.46 2.53
CA GLU A 151 23.18 -0.97 2.21
C GLU A 151 23.36 0.50 2.63
N GLU A 152 24.18 0.69 3.65
CA GLU A 152 24.54 1.98 4.22
C GLU A 152 25.12 2.94 3.17
N TYR A 153 25.75 2.40 2.13
CA TYR A 153 26.45 3.18 1.11
C TYR A 153 25.56 4.25 0.45
N ALA A 154 24.31 3.93 0.18
CA ALA A 154 23.40 4.91 -0.43
C ALA A 154 22.85 5.92 0.61
N SER A 155 22.67 5.52 1.86
CA SER A 155 22.25 6.40 2.94
C SER A 155 23.40 7.29 3.42
N GLU A 156 24.63 6.77 3.49
CA GLU A 156 25.82 7.56 3.81
C GLU A 156 26.15 8.58 2.72
N MET A 157 26.08 8.19 1.44
CA MET A 157 26.43 9.09 0.33
C MET A 157 25.44 10.26 0.20
N PHE A 158 24.15 10.03 0.46
CA PHE A 158 23.13 11.06 0.32
C PHE A 158 22.56 11.55 1.65
N LYS A 159 22.88 10.91 2.77
CA LYS A 159 22.32 11.18 4.11
C LYS A 159 20.80 11.24 4.11
N ILE A 160 20.16 10.38 3.34
CA ILE A 160 18.70 10.31 3.15
C ILE A 160 18.26 8.90 3.46
N ASP A 161 17.36 8.75 4.44
CA ASP A 161 16.64 7.50 4.64
C ASP A 161 15.76 7.23 3.42
N LYS A 162 15.91 6.04 2.82
CA LYS A 162 15.05 5.61 1.72
C LYS A 162 13.69 5.20 2.28
N ARG A 163 12.77 6.14 2.30
CA ARG A 163 11.36 5.89 2.64
C ARG A 163 10.49 6.15 1.41
N TYR A 164 9.46 5.36 1.26
CA TYR A 164 8.52 5.42 0.12
C TYR A 164 7.22 6.10 0.50
N SER A 165 6.98 6.27 1.79
CA SER A 165 5.95 7.13 2.32
C SER A 165 6.46 7.89 3.53
N PHE A 166 5.91 9.08 3.73
CA PHE A 166 6.09 9.87 4.93
C PHE A 166 4.72 10.27 5.41
N GLN A 167 4.41 9.99 6.65
CA GLN A 167 3.15 10.39 7.26
C GLN A 167 3.43 11.04 8.61
N GLU A 168 3.99 12.25 8.53
CA GLU A 168 4.35 13.09 9.65
C GLU A 168 3.32 14.23 9.82
N GLU A 169 3.35 14.90 10.95
CA GLU A 169 2.38 15.96 11.26
C GLU A 169 2.38 17.10 10.23
N ASN A 170 3.56 17.47 9.70
CA ASN A 170 3.76 18.62 8.82
C ASN A 170 4.09 18.24 7.37
N TYR A 171 4.22 16.96 7.08
CA TYR A 171 4.59 16.49 5.76
C TYR A 171 4.07 15.08 5.50
N VAL A 172 3.39 14.90 4.38
CA VAL A 172 2.89 13.59 3.94
C VAL A 172 3.31 13.36 2.49
N LEU A 173 3.89 12.20 2.22
CA LEU A 173 4.21 11.74 0.88
C LEU A 173 3.69 10.31 0.70
N PHE A 174 2.91 10.08 -0.34
CA PHE A 174 2.54 8.74 -0.81
C PHE A 174 3.03 8.56 -2.23
N THR A 175 3.92 7.61 -2.44
CA THR A 175 4.37 7.22 -3.78
C THR A 175 3.51 6.08 -4.33
N PRO A 176 3.45 5.86 -5.65
CA PRO A 176 2.70 4.74 -6.25
C PRO A 176 3.13 3.38 -5.72
N GLU A 177 4.39 3.23 -5.32
CA GLU A 177 4.99 1.99 -4.82
C GLU A 177 4.43 1.57 -3.46
N THR A 178 3.79 2.49 -2.74
CA THR A 178 3.11 2.18 -1.47
C THR A 178 1.78 1.48 -1.66
N TYR A 179 1.24 1.44 -2.90
CA TYR A 179 -0.08 0.86 -3.20
C TYR A 179 -1.18 1.41 -2.28
N TRP A 180 -1.14 2.72 -2.02
CA TRP A 180 -2.12 3.39 -1.16
C TRP A 180 -3.54 3.45 -1.75
N TYR A 181 -3.69 3.13 -3.04
CA TYR A 181 -4.96 2.90 -3.73
C TYR A 181 -4.92 1.56 -4.47
N PRO A 182 -6.09 0.92 -4.71
CA PRO A 182 -6.13 -0.39 -5.36
C PRO A 182 -5.58 -0.31 -6.79
N ARG A 183 -4.69 -1.24 -7.12
CA ARG A 183 -4.14 -1.42 -8.46
C ARG A 183 -4.48 -2.82 -8.96
N PRO A 184 -4.62 -3.01 -10.28
CA PRO A 184 -4.96 -4.33 -10.83
C PRO A 184 -3.81 -5.32 -10.62
N GLY A 185 -4.14 -6.59 -10.40
CA GLY A 185 -3.22 -7.71 -10.28
C GLY A 185 -2.39 -7.72 -8.99
N THR A 186 -1.16 -8.20 -9.09
CA THR A 186 -0.19 -8.28 -7.99
C THR A 186 0.69 -7.02 -7.93
N SER A 187 1.50 -6.87 -6.89
CA SER A 187 2.52 -5.83 -6.83
C SER A 187 3.64 -6.11 -7.85
N TYR A 188 4.48 -5.10 -8.09
CA TYR A 188 5.62 -5.22 -8.99
C TYR A 188 6.49 -6.42 -8.63
N SER A 189 6.91 -7.16 -9.66
CA SER A 189 7.90 -8.21 -9.58
C SER A 189 8.79 -8.12 -10.81
N SER A 190 10.12 -8.17 -10.62
CA SER A 190 11.10 -8.24 -11.71
C SER A 190 10.98 -9.52 -12.53
N ASP A 191 10.39 -10.57 -11.95
CA ASP A 191 10.15 -11.84 -12.64
C ASP A 191 8.99 -11.77 -13.65
N ASN A 192 8.14 -10.73 -13.56
CA ASN A 192 7.04 -10.50 -14.49
C ASN A 192 6.85 -9.01 -14.80
N PRO A 193 7.81 -8.38 -15.49
CA PRO A 193 7.78 -6.94 -15.79
C PRO A 193 6.69 -6.56 -16.80
N ASP A 194 6.29 -7.46 -17.69
CA ASP A 194 5.30 -7.21 -18.76
C ASP A 194 3.90 -6.90 -18.18
N TRP A 195 3.59 -7.40 -17.02
CA TRP A 195 2.40 -7.10 -16.28
C TRP A 195 2.25 -5.60 -15.98
N GLN A 196 3.33 -4.87 -15.92
CA GLN A 196 3.37 -3.43 -15.64
C GLN A 196 3.24 -2.54 -16.88
N GLN A 197 2.81 -3.07 -18.00
CA GLN A 197 2.48 -2.22 -19.14
C GLN A 197 1.60 -1.08 -18.64
N ALA A 198 2.12 0.14 -18.82
CA ALA A 198 1.50 1.35 -18.30
C ALA A 198 0.19 1.61 -19.05
N TYR A 199 -0.90 1.12 -18.50
CA TYR A 199 -2.20 1.58 -18.90
C TYR A 199 -2.41 2.96 -18.32
N PHE A 200 -2.68 3.93 -19.18
CA PHE A 200 -3.01 5.28 -18.73
C PHE A 200 -4.42 5.29 -18.14
N SER A 201 -4.53 5.80 -16.92
CA SER A 201 -5.81 5.98 -16.25
C SER A 201 -6.12 7.46 -16.09
N HIS A 202 -7.38 7.81 -16.21
CA HIS A 202 -7.86 9.13 -15.80
C HIS A 202 -8.03 9.17 -14.29
N PHE A 203 -7.38 10.13 -13.65
CA PHE A 203 -7.47 10.32 -12.21
C PHE A 203 -8.23 11.58 -11.83
N ARG A 204 -9.19 11.44 -10.92
CA ARG A 204 -9.73 12.51 -10.11
C ARG A 204 -9.38 12.23 -8.67
N LEU A 205 -8.67 13.14 -8.03
CA LEU A 205 -8.24 13.00 -6.64
C LEU A 205 -8.77 14.17 -5.81
N LYS A 206 -9.55 13.87 -4.79
CA LYS A 206 -9.99 14.80 -3.76
C LYS A 206 -9.27 14.43 -2.48
N VAL A 207 -8.58 15.40 -1.88
CA VAL A 207 -7.83 15.17 -0.66
C VAL A 207 -8.32 16.13 0.41
N LYS A 208 -8.68 15.57 1.56
CA LYS A 208 -8.89 16.32 2.79
C LYS A 208 -7.69 16.10 3.69
N THR A 209 -7.02 17.17 4.03
CA THR A 209 -5.82 17.19 4.86
C THR A 209 -6.12 17.71 6.26
N ILE A 210 -5.25 17.36 7.21
CA ILE A 210 -5.21 17.98 8.55
C ILE A 210 -4.19 19.13 8.57
N ASN A 211 -4.21 19.94 9.63
CA ASN A 211 -3.18 20.95 9.96
C ASN A 211 -2.81 21.91 8.83
N ASP A 212 -3.78 22.38 8.04
CA ASP A 212 -3.57 23.30 6.91
C ASP A 212 -2.60 22.81 5.83
N LEU A 213 -2.30 21.52 5.79
CA LEU A 213 -1.50 20.90 4.73
C LEU A 213 -2.19 21.12 3.37
N LYS A 214 -1.38 21.37 2.35
CA LYS A 214 -1.86 21.49 0.97
C LYS A 214 -1.49 20.23 0.21
N ALA A 215 -2.50 19.56 -0.34
CA ALA A 215 -2.26 18.41 -1.21
C ALA A 215 -1.73 18.87 -2.57
N LEU A 216 -0.67 18.19 -3.03
CA LEU A 216 -0.09 18.36 -4.36
C LEU A 216 -0.12 17.01 -5.07
N SER A 217 -0.47 17.01 -6.34
CA SER A 217 -0.45 15.83 -7.20
C SER A 217 -0.11 16.24 -8.63
N GLN A 218 0.14 15.26 -9.49
CA GLN A 218 0.28 15.50 -10.92
C GLN A 218 -1.06 15.91 -11.53
N GLY A 219 -1.05 16.73 -12.59
CA GLY A 219 -2.23 17.16 -13.31
C GLY A 219 -2.68 18.57 -12.96
N THR A 220 -3.95 18.87 -13.28
CA THR A 220 -4.53 20.18 -13.04
C THR A 220 -5.14 20.27 -11.65
N MET A 221 -4.61 21.13 -10.82
CA MET A 221 -5.10 21.34 -9.46
C MET A 221 -6.27 22.34 -9.43
N ARG A 222 -7.30 22.01 -8.64
CA ARG A 222 -8.42 22.89 -8.35
C ARG A 222 -8.58 23.00 -6.84
N TRP A 223 -8.43 24.21 -6.31
CA TRP A 223 -8.72 24.49 -4.90
C TRP A 223 -10.23 24.72 -4.72
N PRO A 224 -10.83 24.21 -3.63
CA PRO A 224 -12.19 24.62 -3.32
C PRO A 224 -12.22 26.13 -3.09
N ILE A 225 -13.13 26.82 -3.77
CA ILE A 225 -13.39 28.24 -3.50
C ILE A 225 -14.15 28.26 -2.17
N VAL A 226 -13.46 28.54 -1.09
CA VAL A 226 -14.09 28.85 0.19
C VAL A 226 -14.72 30.24 0.02
N LYS A 227 -16.03 30.30 -0.26
CA LYS A 227 -16.77 31.56 -0.12
C LYS A 227 -16.74 31.90 1.37
N ARG A 228 -16.00 32.97 1.72
CA ARG A 228 -16.08 33.59 3.02
C ARG A 228 -17.44 34.30 3.20
#